data_4d397717453326d4c117729aecacaf6f
#
_entry.id   4d397717453326d4c117729aecacaf6f
#
_cell.length_a   1.000
_cell.length_b   1.000
_cell.length_c   1.000
_cell.angle_alpha   90.00
_cell.angle_beta   90.00
_cell.angle_gamma   90.00
#
_symmetry.space_group_name_H-M   'P 1'
#
loop_
_entity.id
_entity.type
_entity.pdbx_description
1 polymer ?
#
loop_
_entity_poly.entity_id
_entity_poly.type
_entity_poly.pdbx_seq_one_letter_code
_entity_poly.pdbx_strand_id
1 'polypeptide(L)'
;IKGLTFEDMDGGTESINGYVSLIHGGEKPIYKIVGNATDEVTQTVEWVKECINNQINANDICIAAPNMGLMKELQSYLHTNGIAYKVLKGTSKQGASNGISLCTLHSLKGLEFKVVVLIGINERNIPSKVTEGYPFTGMDALDKKEFLSSKRSLLYVAITRARQLVYMVGYGEPCGLVDSIIEDNNSI
;
A
#
# COMPACT_ATOMS: atom_id res chain seq x y z
N ILE A 1 -18.44 6.98 -2.05
CA ILE A 1 -18.89 8.39 -1.92
C ILE A 1 -19.75 8.68 -3.13
N LYS A 2 -21.07 8.42 -3.04
CA LYS A 2 -22.03 8.85 -4.05
C LYS A 2 -22.36 10.32 -3.80
N GLY A 3 -22.14 11.19 -4.81
CA GLY A 3 -22.83 12.46 -4.92
C GLY A 3 -22.19 13.66 -4.26
N LEU A 4 -20.86 13.80 -4.25
CA LEU A 4 -20.23 15.11 -4.03
C LEU A 4 -20.16 15.83 -5.36
N THR A 5 -20.97 16.87 -5.51
CA THR A 5 -20.90 17.84 -6.60
C THR A 5 -20.02 19.00 -6.15
N PHE A 6 -19.06 19.39 -6.97
CA PHE A 6 -18.27 20.60 -6.79
C PHE A 6 -18.62 21.60 -7.89
N GLU A 7 -18.79 22.87 -7.55
CA GLU A 7 -18.88 23.93 -8.56
C GLU A 7 -17.46 24.27 -9.02
N ASP A 8 -17.24 24.23 -10.33
CA ASP A 8 -16.03 24.72 -10.96
C ASP A 8 -16.04 26.25 -10.97
N MET A 9 -14.86 26.87 -11.06
CA MET A 9 -14.70 28.35 -11.11
C MET A 9 -15.43 29.01 -12.28
N ASP A 10 -15.87 28.24 -13.27
CA ASP A 10 -16.65 28.68 -14.44
C ASP A 10 -18.16 28.38 -14.32
N GLY A 11 -18.64 27.97 -13.13
CA GLY A 11 -20.07 27.71 -12.86
C GLY A 11 -20.61 26.39 -13.44
N GLY A 12 -19.74 25.48 -13.86
CA GLY A 12 -20.07 24.12 -14.26
C GLY A 12 -20.13 23.19 -13.05
N THR A 13 -21.14 22.31 -13.03
CA THR A 13 -21.26 21.29 -11.97
C THR A 13 -20.58 20.00 -12.45
N GLU A 14 -19.41 19.67 -11.93
CA GLU A 14 -18.80 18.37 -12.13
C GLU A 14 -19.28 17.38 -11.06
N SER A 15 -19.88 16.29 -11.47
CA SER A 15 -20.16 15.16 -10.60
C SER A 15 -18.96 14.21 -10.65
N ILE A 16 -18.31 13.99 -9.51
CA ILE A 16 -17.38 12.87 -9.38
C ILE A 16 -18.21 11.60 -9.36
N ASN A 17 -18.42 11.04 -10.54
CA ASN A 17 -18.85 9.65 -10.65
C ASN A 17 -17.74 8.81 -10.03
N GLY A 18 -18.09 8.03 -8.99
CA GLY A 18 -17.14 7.27 -8.20
C GLY A 18 -16.12 6.57 -9.07
N TYR A 19 -14.86 6.61 -8.66
CA TYR A 19 -13.78 5.95 -9.37
C TYR A 19 -14.17 4.49 -9.60
N VAL A 20 -14.40 4.14 -10.85
CA VAL A 20 -14.57 2.74 -11.24
C VAL A 20 -13.25 2.05 -10.90
N SER A 21 -13.30 1.10 -9.98
CA SER A 21 -12.15 0.25 -9.69
C SER A 21 -11.69 -0.38 -11.00
N LEU A 22 -10.49 -0.04 -11.47
CA LEU A 22 -9.87 -0.63 -12.66
C LEU A 22 -9.44 -2.10 -12.44
N ILE A 23 -9.74 -2.67 -11.28
CA ILE A 23 -9.59 -4.10 -11.00
C ILE A 23 -10.84 -4.82 -11.53
N HIS A 24 -11.07 -4.73 -12.82
CA HIS A 24 -12.01 -5.62 -13.49
C HIS A 24 -11.38 -7.02 -13.56
N GLY A 25 -11.76 -7.90 -12.63
CA GLY A 25 -11.35 -9.30 -12.58
C GLY A 25 -10.16 -9.61 -11.66
N GLY A 26 -9.67 -8.67 -10.84
CA GLY A 26 -8.66 -8.93 -9.80
C GLY A 26 -9.23 -9.71 -8.61
N GLU A 27 -8.38 -10.46 -7.93
CA GLU A 27 -8.73 -11.11 -6.68
C GLU A 27 -8.95 -10.05 -5.58
N LYS A 28 -9.78 -10.40 -4.58
CA LYS A 28 -10.00 -9.50 -3.43
C LYS A 28 -8.67 -9.25 -2.72
N PRO A 29 -8.40 -8.00 -2.30
CA PRO A 29 -7.23 -7.70 -1.48
C PRO A 29 -7.19 -8.57 -0.23
N ILE A 30 -6.01 -9.11 0.09
CA ILE A 30 -5.80 -9.91 1.30
C ILE A 30 -5.11 -9.04 2.33
N TYR A 31 -5.68 -8.93 3.52
CA TYR A 31 -5.07 -8.26 4.66
C TYR A 31 -4.84 -9.22 5.80
N LYS A 32 -3.60 -9.28 6.33
CA LYS A 32 -3.21 -10.17 7.41
C LYS A 32 -2.46 -9.43 8.50
N ILE A 33 -2.86 -9.65 9.74
CA ILE A 33 -2.11 -9.23 10.92
C ILE A 33 -1.38 -10.44 11.48
N VAL A 34 -0.08 -10.27 11.72
CA VAL A 34 0.81 -11.32 12.24
C VAL A 34 1.32 -10.95 13.65
N GLY A 35 2.03 -11.88 14.30
CA GLY A 35 2.43 -11.73 15.69
C GLY A 35 3.49 -10.67 15.95
N ASN A 36 4.44 -10.52 15.05
CA ASN A 36 5.60 -9.62 15.20
C ASN A 36 6.21 -9.23 13.85
N ALA A 37 7.24 -8.36 13.89
CA ALA A 37 7.92 -7.87 12.69
C ALA A 37 8.63 -8.98 11.88
N THR A 38 9.19 -9.99 12.54
CA THR A 38 9.86 -11.12 11.87
C THR A 38 8.84 -11.99 11.13
N ASP A 39 7.68 -12.23 11.73
CA ASP A 39 6.58 -12.94 11.08
C ASP A 39 6.06 -12.16 9.85
N GLU A 40 6.01 -10.83 9.93
CA GLU A 40 5.61 -9.97 8.82
C GLU A 40 6.55 -10.13 7.61
N VAL A 41 7.85 -10.11 7.85
CA VAL A 41 8.87 -10.30 6.81
C VAL A 41 8.82 -11.73 6.26
N THR A 42 8.74 -12.74 7.12
CA THR A 42 8.66 -14.15 6.73
C THR A 42 7.46 -14.40 5.85
N GLN A 43 6.28 -13.95 6.28
CA GLN A 43 5.03 -14.10 5.54
C GLN A 43 5.09 -13.38 4.17
N THR A 44 5.71 -12.21 4.13
CA THR A 44 5.91 -11.47 2.88
C THR A 44 6.75 -12.25 1.88
N VAL A 45 7.88 -12.81 2.35
CA VAL A 45 8.79 -13.59 1.50
C VAL A 45 8.14 -14.90 1.02
N GLU A 46 7.41 -15.60 1.89
CA GLU A 46 6.67 -16.81 1.51
C GLU A 46 5.65 -16.52 0.42
N TRP A 47 4.87 -15.48 0.58
CA TRP A 47 3.86 -15.09 -0.40
C TRP A 47 4.49 -14.66 -1.75
N VAL A 48 5.60 -13.93 -1.72
CA VAL A 48 6.37 -13.59 -2.95
C VAL A 48 6.87 -14.83 -3.64
N LYS A 49 7.40 -15.82 -2.90
CA LYS A 49 7.82 -17.12 -3.47
C LYS A 49 6.66 -17.85 -4.13
N GLU A 50 5.50 -17.85 -3.48
CA GLU A 50 4.29 -18.46 -4.03
C GLU A 50 3.88 -17.78 -5.35
N CYS A 51 3.91 -16.46 -5.42
CA CYS A 51 3.66 -15.73 -6.67
C CYS A 51 4.65 -16.11 -7.77
N ILE A 52 5.94 -16.20 -7.46
CA ILE A 52 6.98 -16.59 -8.43
C ILE A 52 6.78 -18.05 -8.89
N ASN A 53 6.46 -18.96 -7.98
CA ASN A 53 6.16 -20.36 -8.30
C ASN A 53 4.92 -20.49 -9.20
N ASN A 54 3.94 -19.61 -9.03
CA ASN A 54 2.76 -19.47 -9.89
C ASN A 54 3.03 -18.71 -11.20
N GLN A 55 4.32 -18.61 -11.60
CA GLN A 55 4.78 -18.01 -12.86
C GLN A 55 4.54 -16.51 -12.99
N ILE A 56 4.34 -15.78 -11.91
CA ILE A 56 4.34 -14.32 -11.91
C ILE A 56 5.80 -13.85 -12.04
N ASN A 57 6.07 -13.04 -13.06
CA ASN A 57 7.43 -12.53 -13.28
C ASN A 57 7.83 -11.63 -12.10
N ALA A 58 9.03 -11.83 -11.54
CA ALA A 58 9.54 -11.04 -10.42
C ALA A 58 9.55 -9.52 -10.69
N ASN A 59 9.72 -9.10 -11.93
CA ASN A 59 9.65 -7.67 -12.30
C ASN A 59 8.23 -7.09 -12.21
N ASP A 60 7.20 -7.93 -12.19
CA ASP A 60 5.79 -7.56 -12.08
C ASP A 60 5.33 -7.51 -10.61
N ILE A 61 6.23 -7.76 -9.65
CA ILE A 61 5.97 -7.74 -8.21
C ILE A 61 6.63 -6.51 -7.59
N CYS A 62 5.86 -5.76 -6.80
CA CYS A 62 6.37 -4.66 -5.99
C CYS A 62 6.04 -4.87 -4.52
N ILE A 63 7.01 -4.67 -3.64
CA ILE A 63 6.78 -4.56 -2.20
C ILE A 63 6.96 -3.10 -1.80
N ALA A 64 5.94 -2.53 -1.14
CA ALA A 64 5.99 -1.16 -0.67
C ALA A 64 5.72 -1.05 0.83
N ALA A 65 6.39 -0.09 1.47
CA ALA A 65 6.26 0.18 2.89
C ALA A 65 5.98 1.67 3.15
N PRO A 66 5.42 2.04 4.31
CA PRO A 66 5.28 3.43 4.73
C PRO A 66 6.60 4.20 4.73
N ASN A 67 7.70 3.54 5.05
CA ASN A 67 9.05 4.12 5.02
C ASN A 67 10.11 3.04 4.69
N MET A 68 11.30 3.48 4.25
CA MET A 68 12.39 2.56 3.89
C MET A 68 13.04 1.84 5.08
N GLY A 69 12.81 2.30 6.32
CA GLY A 69 13.34 1.65 7.51
C GLY A 69 12.80 0.23 7.67
N LEU A 70 11.52 0.02 7.33
CA LEU A 70 10.88 -1.29 7.38
C LEU A 70 11.41 -2.29 6.32
N MET A 71 12.11 -1.79 5.30
CA MET A 71 12.64 -2.62 4.22
C MET A 71 13.98 -3.29 4.54
N LYS A 72 14.70 -2.85 5.59
CA LYS A 72 16.06 -3.34 5.86
C LYS A 72 16.09 -4.84 6.19
N GLU A 73 15.20 -5.27 7.08
CA GLU A 73 15.10 -6.68 7.46
C GLU A 73 14.60 -7.51 6.27
N LEU A 74 13.59 -7.03 5.55
CA LEU A 74 13.07 -7.66 4.35
C LEU A 74 14.18 -7.88 3.29
N GLN A 75 15.06 -6.90 3.05
CA GLN A 75 16.17 -7.04 2.10
C GLN A 75 17.10 -8.19 2.48
N SER A 76 17.41 -8.36 3.77
CA SER A 76 18.21 -9.48 4.26
C SER A 76 17.52 -10.82 4.01
N TYR A 77 16.22 -10.91 4.30
CA TYR A 77 15.45 -12.14 4.07
C TYR A 77 15.33 -12.47 2.58
N LEU A 78 15.10 -11.49 1.71
CA LEU A 78 15.07 -11.70 0.25
C LEU A 78 16.40 -12.23 -0.25
N HIS A 79 17.51 -11.62 0.20
CA HIS A 79 18.87 -12.05 -0.15
C HIS A 79 19.15 -13.50 0.29
N THR A 80 18.84 -13.84 1.55
CA THR A 80 19.02 -15.20 2.09
C THR A 80 18.20 -16.23 1.34
N ASN A 81 17.04 -15.84 0.80
CA ASN A 81 16.15 -16.71 0.03
C ASN A 81 16.43 -16.69 -1.49
N GLY A 82 17.51 -16.04 -1.93
CA GLY A 82 17.92 -16.01 -3.34
C GLY A 82 16.96 -15.20 -4.24
N ILE A 83 16.14 -14.31 -3.66
CA ILE A 83 15.20 -13.48 -4.41
C ILE A 83 15.88 -12.17 -4.77
N ALA A 84 16.11 -11.96 -6.06
CA ALA A 84 16.69 -10.73 -6.57
C ALA A 84 15.70 -9.56 -6.42
N TYR A 85 16.20 -8.38 -6.03
CA TYR A 85 15.39 -7.18 -5.88
C TYR A 85 16.11 -5.92 -6.36
N LYS A 86 15.34 -4.88 -6.65
CA LYS A 86 15.79 -3.52 -6.94
C LYS A 86 15.04 -2.52 -6.08
N VAL A 87 15.76 -1.50 -5.60
CA VAL A 87 15.16 -0.42 -4.81
C VAL A 87 14.85 0.75 -5.74
N LEU A 88 13.59 1.19 -5.73
CA LEU A 88 13.15 2.35 -6.49
C LEU A 88 13.25 3.60 -5.59
N LYS A 89 14.12 4.55 -5.97
CA LYS A 89 14.28 5.84 -5.30
C LYS A 89 14.04 6.96 -6.31
N GLY A 90 12.84 7.55 -6.28
CA GLY A 90 12.46 8.55 -7.28
C GLY A 90 12.62 8.01 -8.69
N THR A 91 13.41 8.68 -9.53
CA THR A 91 13.70 8.24 -10.92
C THR A 91 14.86 7.26 -11.03
N SER A 92 15.61 7.01 -9.95
CA SER A 92 16.78 6.11 -9.96
C SER A 92 16.43 4.71 -9.47
N LYS A 93 16.98 3.69 -10.16
CA LYS A 93 16.88 2.28 -9.77
C LYS A 93 18.23 1.85 -9.19
N GLN A 94 18.23 1.25 -8.00
CA GLN A 94 19.41 0.67 -7.38
C GLN A 94 19.16 -0.82 -7.11
N GLY A 95 20.11 -1.67 -7.46
CA GLY A 95 20.04 -3.13 -7.27
C GLY A 95 20.09 -3.90 -8.59
N ALA A 96 19.58 -5.12 -8.59
CA ALA A 96 19.57 -5.98 -9.76
C ALA A 96 18.74 -5.37 -10.91
N SER A 97 19.17 -5.59 -12.14
CA SER A 97 18.41 -5.17 -13.33
C SER A 97 17.06 -5.88 -13.42
N ASN A 98 17.03 -7.16 -12.99
CA ASN A 98 15.82 -7.98 -12.89
C ASN A 98 15.56 -8.35 -11.45
N GLY A 99 14.29 -8.38 -11.03
CA GLY A 99 13.87 -8.75 -9.69
C GLY A 99 12.69 -7.93 -9.20
N ILE A 100 12.20 -8.26 -8.03
CA ILE A 100 11.09 -7.55 -7.40
C ILE A 100 11.47 -6.10 -7.10
N SER A 101 10.49 -5.21 -7.17
CA SER A 101 10.69 -3.79 -6.86
C SER A 101 10.40 -3.52 -5.39
N LEU A 102 11.30 -2.78 -4.71
CA LEU A 102 11.11 -2.31 -3.33
C LEU A 102 11.00 -0.79 -3.34
N CYS A 103 9.99 -0.22 -2.69
CA CYS A 103 9.82 1.23 -2.64
C CYS A 103 9.00 1.68 -1.42
N THR A 104 8.85 2.99 -1.25
CA THR A 104 7.87 3.53 -0.29
C THR A 104 6.50 3.63 -0.93
N LEU A 105 5.43 3.70 -0.12
CA LEU A 105 4.07 3.93 -0.61
C LEU A 105 3.98 5.19 -1.50
N HIS A 106 4.72 6.25 -1.16
CA HIS A 106 4.77 7.47 -1.95
C HIS A 106 5.42 7.26 -3.33
N SER A 107 6.42 6.39 -3.40
CA SER A 107 7.13 6.10 -4.66
C SER A 107 6.34 5.22 -5.63
N LEU A 108 5.22 4.65 -5.19
CA LEU A 108 4.30 3.90 -6.05
C LEU A 108 3.50 4.79 -7.01
N LYS A 109 3.41 6.10 -6.73
CA LYS A 109 2.64 7.03 -7.58
C LYS A 109 3.15 6.99 -9.03
N GLY A 110 2.26 6.70 -9.97
CA GLY A 110 2.58 6.62 -11.41
C GLY A 110 3.21 5.31 -11.87
N LEU A 111 3.36 4.32 -10.97
CA LEU A 111 3.83 2.97 -11.32
C LEU A 111 2.65 1.99 -11.29
N GLU A 112 2.79 0.88 -12.01
CA GLU A 112 1.82 -0.22 -12.00
C GLU A 112 2.56 -1.57 -12.00
N PHE A 113 2.00 -2.53 -11.27
CA PHE A 113 2.53 -3.89 -11.16
C PHE A 113 1.38 -4.91 -11.26
N LYS A 114 1.67 -6.16 -11.60
CA LYS A 114 0.66 -7.20 -11.50
C LYS A 114 0.30 -7.46 -10.05
N VAL A 115 1.32 -7.47 -9.18
CA VAL A 115 1.21 -7.79 -7.77
C VAL A 115 1.82 -6.68 -6.94
N VAL A 116 1.08 -6.18 -5.95
CA VAL A 116 1.56 -5.23 -4.96
C VAL A 116 1.43 -5.83 -3.56
N VAL A 117 2.55 -5.91 -2.85
CA VAL A 117 2.61 -6.29 -1.44
C VAL A 117 2.85 -5.05 -0.61
N LEU A 118 1.98 -4.76 0.32
CA LEU A 118 2.11 -3.64 1.25
C LEU A 118 2.47 -4.18 2.63
N ILE A 119 3.65 -3.82 3.13
CA ILE A 119 4.14 -4.21 4.46
C ILE A 119 4.06 -3.03 5.44
N GLY A 120 4.01 -3.31 6.73
CA GLY A 120 3.88 -2.29 7.77
C GLY A 120 2.50 -1.64 7.81
N ILE A 121 1.47 -2.35 7.36
CA ILE A 121 0.09 -1.85 7.32
C ILE A 121 -0.54 -2.11 8.69
N ASN A 122 -0.38 -1.17 9.59
CA ASN A 122 -0.91 -1.20 10.95
C ASN A 122 -1.18 0.22 11.45
N GLU A 123 -1.90 0.35 12.56
CA GLU A 123 -2.31 1.64 13.12
C GLU A 123 -1.12 2.55 13.48
N ARG A 124 0.01 1.96 13.90
CA ARG A 124 1.23 2.71 14.23
C ARG A 124 1.84 3.43 13.02
N ASN A 125 1.86 2.79 11.86
CA ASN A 125 2.50 3.31 10.66
C ASN A 125 1.53 4.09 9.76
N ILE A 126 0.27 3.69 9.76
CA ILE A 126 -0.82 4.30 8.98
C ILE A 126 -2.01 4.49 9.92
N PRO A 127 -2.01 5.57 10.73
CA PRO A 127 -3.10 5.86 11.63
C PRO A 127 -4.43 6.04 10.93
N SER A 128 -5.48 5.42 11.45
CA SER A 128 -6.87 5.57 10.99
C SER A 128 -7.69 6.50 11.87
N LYS A 129 -7.24 6.75 13.09
CA LYS A 129 -7.90 7.56 14.10
C LYS A 129 -6.92 8.49 14.80
N VAL A 130 -7.43 9.59 15.36
CA VAL A 130 -6.65 10.49 16.21
C VAL A 130 -6.36 9.79 17.54
N THR A 131 -5.11 9.79 17.96
CA THR A 131 -4.66 9.28 19.25
C THR A 131 -3.88 10.36 20.01
N GLU A 132 -3.63 10.15 21.29
CA GLU A 132 -2.73 11.00 22.06
C GLU A 132 -1.26 10.78 21.65
N GLY A 133 -0.47 11.82 21.64
CA GLY A 133 0.95 11.77 21.32
C GLY A 133 1.27 11.83 19.84
N TYR A 134 2.44 11.34 19.47
CA TYR A 134 2.90 11.32 18.07
C TYR A 134 2.01 10.40 17.20
N PRO A 135 1.66 10.78 15.97
CA PRO A 135 2.10 11.98 15.24
C PRO A 135 1.24 13.25 15.48
N PHE A 136 0.23 13.19 16.33
CA PHE A 136 -0.80 14.23 16.46
C PHE A 136 -0.43 15.36 17.46
N THR A 137 0.74 15.26 18.10
CA THR A 137 1.21 16.28 19.06
C THR A 137 1.34 17.64 18.38
N GLY A 138 0.68 18.65 18.93
CA GLY A 138 0.73 20.03 18.42
C GLY A 138 -0.13 20.31 17.17
N MET A 139 -0.83 19.30 16.65
CA MET A 139 -1.77 19.48 15.55
C MET A 139 -3.11 20.00 16.04
N ASP A 140 -3.71 20.95 15.33
CA ASP A 140 -5.08 21.36 15.53
C ASP A 140 -6.08 20.36 14.94
N ALA A 141 -7.38 20.62 15.07
CA ALA A 141 -8.42 19.70 14.59
C ALA A 141 -8.45 19.55 13.07
N LEU A 142 -8.12 20.62 12.33
CA LEU A 142 -8.08 20.59 10.87
C LEU A 142 -6.86 19.82 10.39
N ASP A 143 -5.68 20.12 10.94
CA ASP A 143 -4.43 19.40 10.65
C ASP A 143 -4.56 17.89 10.86
N LYS A 144 -5.19 17.47 11.98
CA LYS A 144 -5.45 16.04 12.28
C LYS A 144 -6.33 15.40 11.22
N LYS A 145 -7.39 16.11 10.80
CA LYS A 145 -8.29 15.61 9.75
C LYS A 145 -7.58 15.47 8.40
N GLU A 146 -6.79 16.48 8.02
CA GLU A 146 -6.01 16.45 6.77
C GLU A 146 -4.95 15.35 6.79
N PHE A 147 -4.28 15.17 7.93
CA PHE A 147 -3.31 14.09 8.11
C PHE A 147 -3.95 12.71 7.88
N LEU A 148 -5.08 12.41 8.53
CA LEU A 148 -5.78 11.13 8.36
C LEU A 148 -6.28 10.95 6.92
N SER A 149 -6.81 12.01 6.31
CA SER A 149 -7.25 11.99 4.91
C SER A 149 -6.08 11.68 3.96
N SER A 150 -4.90 12.28 4.21
CA SER A 150 -3.69 11.99 3.43
C SER A 150 -3.24 10.54 3.55
N LYS A 151 -3.34 9.92 4.74
CA LYS A 151 -3.00 8.50 4.96
C LYS A 151 -3.96 7.57 4.22
N ARG A 152 -5.26 7.86 4.27
CA ARG A 152 -6.28 7.13 3.50
C ARG A 152 -6.00 7.21 2.00
N SER A 153 -5.76 8.40 1.48
CA SER A 153 -5.47 8.61 0.06
C SER A 153 -4.19 7.88 -0.37
N LEU A 154 -3.14 7.91 0.46
CA LEU A 154 -1.89 7.23 0.18
C LEU A 154 -2.08 5.72 0.09
N LEU A 155 -2.81 5.12 1.05
CA LEU A 155 -3.09 3.69 1.05
C LEU A 155 -3.97 3.29 -0.15
N TYR A 156 -5.00 4.08 -0.46
CA TYR A 156 -5.85 3.87 -1.62
C TYR A 156 -5.05 3.89 -2.93
N VAL A 157 -4.20 4.90 -3.13
CA VAL A 157 -3.33 4.98 -4.30
C VAL A 157 -2.42 3.77 -4.39
N ALA A 158 -1.84 3.31 -3.27
CA ALA A 158 -0.96 2.14 -3.26
C ALA A 158 -1.71 0.85 -3.68
N ILE A 159 -2.91 0.62 -3.16
CA ILE A 159 -3.74 -0.54 -3.50
C ILE A 159 -4.10 -0.54 -5.00
N THR A 160 -4.46 0.63 -5.55
CA THR A 160 -4.83 0.77 -6.97
C THR A 160 -3.67 0.65 -7.95
N ARG A 161 -2.42 0.47 -7.48
CA ARG A 161 -1.25 0.19 -8.34
C ARG A 161 -1.13 -1.28 -8.75
N ALA A 162 -1.91 -2.16 -8.13
CA ALA A 162 -1.96 -3.57 -8.49
C ALA A 162 -2.98 -3.81 -9.61
N ARG A 163 -2.58 -4.55 -10.62
CA ARG A 163 -3.47 -4.95 -11.72
C ARG A 163 -4.19 -6.28 -11.46
N GLN A 164 -3.67 -7.13 -10.56
CA GLN A 164 -4.21 -8.47 -10.30
C GLN A 164 -4.36 -8.77 -8.80
N LEU A 165 -3.28 -8.63 -8.01
CA LEU A 165 -3.23 -9.07 -6.63
C LEU A 165 -2.72 -7.96 -5.71
N VAL A 166 -3.41 -7.78 -4.59
CA VAL A 166 -2.95 -6.95 -3.48
C VAL A 166 -2.85 -7.81 -2.23
N TYR A 167 -1.68 -7.82 -1.63
CA TYR A 167 -1.45 -8.41 -0.32
C TYR A 167 -0.98 -7.33 0.64
N MET A 168 -1.63 -7.25 1.78
CA MET A 168 -1.30 -6.30 2.86
C MET A 168 -0.97 -7.08 4.11
N VAL A 169 0.12 -6.73 4.78
CA VAL A 169 0.52 -7.35 6.03
C VAL A 169 0.98 -6.29 7.02
N GLY A 170 0.68 -6.54 8.29
CA GLY A 170 1.10 -5.72 9.41
C GLY A 170 1.20 -6.56 10.69
N TYR A 171 1.74 -6.00 11.75
CA TYR A 171 1.72 -6.58 13.08
C TYR A 171 1.27 -5.55 14.12
N GLY A 172 0.72 -6.05 15.24
CA GLY A 172 0.16 -5.19 16.29
C GLY A 172 -1.29 -4.78 15.99
N GLU A 173 -1.66 -3.53 16.27
CA GLU A 173 -3.01 -3.03 16.06
C GLU A 173 -3.32 -2.88 14.56
N PRO A 174 -4.41 -3.51 14.06
CA PRO A 174 -4.81 -3.40 12.65
C PRO A 174 -5.07 -1.96 12.23
N CYS A 175 -4.73 -1.62 10.98
CA CYS A 175 -5.07 -0.33 10.40
C CYS A 175 -6.56 -0.27 10.06
N GLY A 176 -7.33 0.55 10.75
CA GLY A 176 -8.78 0.68 10.55
C GLY A 176 -9.20 1.28 9.20
N LEU A 177 -8.26 1.80 8.41
CA LEU A 177 -8.55 2.27 7.04
C LEU A 177 -8.72 1.12 6.05
N VAL A 178 -8.13 -0.04 6.32
CA VAL A 178 -8.13 -1.16 5.36
C VAL A 178 -9.53 -1.70 5.14
N ASP A 179 -10.28 -1.95 6.21
CA ASP A 179 -11.64 -2.50 6.13
C ASP A 179 -12.55 -1.56 5.31
N SER A 180 -12.49 -0.26 5.57
CA SER A 180 -13.27 0.73 4.84
C SER A 180 -12.94 0.79 3.33
N ILE A 181 -11.66 0.59 2.97
CA ILE A 181 -11.23 0.59 1.57
C ILE A 181 -11.65 -0.70 0.86
N ILE A 182 -11.59 -1.85 1.55
CA ILE A 182 -12.00 -3.15 0.98
C ILE A 182 -13.52 -3.20 0.81
N GLU A 183 -14.29 -2.66 1.77
CA GLU A 183 -15.76 -2.62 1.71
C GLU A 183 -16.25 -1.68 0.62
N ASP A 184 -15.66 -0.49 0.47
CA ASP A 184 -16.00 0.46 -0.60
C ASP A 184 -15.83 -0.16 -2.01
N ASN A 185 -14.86 -1.08 -2.18
CA ASN A 185 -14.65 -1.81 -3.43
C ASN A 185 -15.62 -2.98 -3.67
N ASN A 186 -16.37 -3.42 -2.64
CA ASN A 186 -17.37 -4.49 -2.76
C ASN A 186 -18.81 -3.95 -3.08
N SER A 187 -18.98 -2.63 -3.11
CA SER A 187 -20.30 -1.97 -3.26
C SER A 187 -20.61 -1.51 -4.68
N ILE A 188 -19.86 -2.03 -5.67
CA ILE A 188 -20.02 -1.70 -7.10
C ILE A 188 -20.38 -2.95 -7.92
#